data_59b4b2dea6f981222988e5eee3c06713
#
_entry.id   59b4b2dea6f981222988e5eee3c06713
#
_cell.length_a   1.000
_cell.length_b   1.000
_cell.length_c   1.000
_cell.angle_alpha   90.00
_cell.angle_beta   90.00
_cell.angle_gamma   90.00
#
_symmetry.space_group_name_H-M   'P 1'
#
loop_
_entity.id
_entity.type
_entity.pdbx_description
1 polymer ?
#
loop_
_entity_poly.entity_id
_entity_poly.type
_entity_poly.pdbx_seq_one_letter_code
_entity_poly.pdbx_strand_id
1 'polypeptide(L)'
;MSILVTKNTKVICQGFTGKQGTFHSEQCLAYGTQLVGGTTLGRGGSKHLGLPVFDTVADAVKQTGATASMIYVPAAFAADAILEAADGGIELVVCITEGIPVNDMVRVKATLAGTGVRLIGPNCPGVITPDECKIGIMPGFIHKKGAIGVVSRSGTLTYETVYQTTNNGLGQSTCVGIGGDPVRGMNFVDVLELFERDPQTEGIIMVGEIGGSDEEAGAEYIRKYVSKPVVAYIAGVTAPPGKRMGHAGAVISGGKGTAADKFRALEEAGVRTVKSPAELGAAMNELLRRRRRAKPAARSVVRPVLEIPVKEVSSRSRAVSAGKTKRAKKAAAKPKPVSKAKKTASRSKPTRRAKPATGKRGRAARAKRR
;
A
#
# COMPACT_ATOMS: atom_id res chain seq x y z
N MET A 1 -3.88 -18.42 -12.05
CA MET A 1 -4.11 -16.96 -12.22
C MET A 1 -3.62 -16.32 -10.94
N SER A 2 -2.93 -15.19 -11.02
CA SER A 2 -2.49 -14.45 -9.84
C SER A 2 -3.55 -13.45 -9.42
N ILE A 3 -3.50 -13.00 -8.18
CA ILE A 3 -4.36 -11.91 -7.70
C ILE A 3 -3.69 -10.55 -8.02
N LEU A 4 -4.49 -9.52 -8.30
CA LEU A 4 -4.12 -8.11 -8.49
C LEU A 4 -3.23 -7.81 -9.71
N VAL A 5 -2.10 -8.50 -9.89
CA VAL A 5 -1.13 -8.20 -10.96
C VAL A 5 -0.69 -9.46 -11.70
N THR A 6 -0.53 -9.35 -13.02
CA THR A 6 -0.09 -10.42 -13.93
C THR A 6 1.00 -9.90 -14.87
N LYS A 7 1.58 -10.78 -15.67
CA LYS A 7 2.53 -10.38 -16.73
C LYS A 7 1.94 -9.38 -17.74
N ASN A 8 0.62 -9.27 -17.84
CA ASN A 8 -0.06 -8.37 -18.77
C ASN A 8 -0.43 -7.01 -18.13
N THR A 9 -0.18 -6.83 -16.84
CA THR A 9 -0.48 -5.59 -16.13
C THR A 9 0.44 -4.47 -16.63
N LYS A 10 -0.13 -3.45 -17.26
CA LYS A 10 0.59 -2.27 -17.72
C LYS A 10 0.67 -1.24 -16.60
N VAL A 11 1.89 -0.88 -16.24
CA VAL A 11 2.18 -0.03 -15.07
C VAL A 11 2.73 1.33 -15.50
N ILE A 12 2.29 2.39 -14.85
CA ILE A 12 2.95 3.71 -14.90
C ILE A 12 3.54 4.06 -13.53
N CYS A 13 4.52 4.97 -13.53
CA CYS A 13 5.11 5.50 -12.30
C CYS A 13 4.77 6.98 -12.13
N GLN A 14 4.10 7.36 -11.04
CA GLN A 14 3.94 8.77 -10.65
C GLN A 14 5.13 9.22 -9.82
N GLY A 15 5.72 10.36 -10.18
CA GLY A 15 7.03 10.79 -9.68
C GLY A 15 8.19 10.12 -10.43
N PHE A 16 7.98 9.76 -11.70
CA PHE A 16 8.84 8.89 -12.52
C PHE A 16 10.29 9.37 -12.63
N THR A 17 10.52 10.68 -12.80
CA THR A 17 11.86 11.25 -12.94
C THR A 17 12.53 11.60 -11.61
N GLY A 18 11.85 11.37 -10.48
CA GLY A 18 12.39 11.51 -9.14
C GLY A 18 13.37 10.37 -8.80
N LYS A 19 14.26 10.60 -7.83
CA LYS A 19 15.30 9.60 -7.45
C LYS A 19 14.71 8.22 -7.15
N GLN A 20 13.67 8.15 -6.33
CA GLN A 20 13.02 6.87 -5.96
C GLN A 20 12.22 6.30 -7.13
N GLY A 21 11.47 7.15 -7.85
CA GLY A 21 10.72 6.73 -9.04
C GLY A 21 11.63 6.12 -10.09
N THR A 22 12.78 6.76 -10.39
CA THR A 22 13.78 6.23 -11.31
C THR A 22 14.32 4.89 -10.86
N PHE A 23 14.88 4.82 -9.65
CA PHE A 23 15.53 3.60 -9.14
C PHE A 23 14.58 2.40 -9.13
N HIS A 24 13.37 2.57 -8.59
CA HIS A 24 12.43 1.45 -8.50
C HIS A 24 11.79 1.10 -9.85
N SER A 25 11.68 2.06 -10.77
CA SER A 25 11.26 1.79 -12.15
C SER A 25 12.29 0.92 -12.89
N GLU A 26 13.59 1.21 -12.74
CA GLU A 26 14.67 0.36 -13.26
C GLU A 26 14.58 -1.07 -12.71
N GLN A 27 14.35 -1.21 -11.40
CA GLN A 27 14.18 -2.53 -10.76
C GLN A 27 12.92 -3.28 -11.24
N CYS A 28 11.84 -2.57 -11.55
CA CYS A 28 10.62 -3.17 -12.10
C CYS A 28 10.85 -3.61 -13.56
N LEU A 29 11.50 -2.80 -14.36
CA LEU A 29 11.89 -3.14 -15.74
C LEU A 29 12.82 -4.37 -15.78
N ALA A 30 13.84 -4.37 -14.93
CA ALA A 30 14.77 -5.50 -14.81
C ALA A 30 14.08 -6.80 -14.37
N TYR A 31 12.98 -6.69 -13.62
CA TYR A 31 12.16 -7.83 -13.20
C TYR A 31 11.22 -8.35 -14.30
N GLY A 32 11.02 -7.61 -15.38
CA GLY A 32 10.10 -7.94 -16.45
C GLY A 32 8.69 -7.35 -16.33
N THR A 33 8.48 -6.42 -15.40
CA THR A 33 7.22 -5.68 -15.30
C THR A 33 6.99 -4.84 -16.56
N GLN A 34 5.78 -4.86 -17.11
CA GLN A 34 5.40 -3.99 -18.22
C GLN A 34 5.22 -2.54 -17.75
N LEU A 35 6.33 -1.87 -17.44
CA LEU A 35 6.32 -0.44 -17.20
C LEU A 35 6.24 0.29 -18.54
N VAL A 36 5.17 1.04 -18.76
CA VAL A 36 4.85 1.65 -20.07
C VAL A 36 5.09 3.17 -20.12
N GLY A 37 5.45 3.78 -19.00
CA GLY A 37 5.75 5.21 -18.87
C GLY A 37 5.58 5.70 -17.45
N GLY A 38 5.50 7.02 -17.30
CA GLY A 38 5.23 7.61 -15.99
C GLY A 38 4.89 9.09 -16.08
N THR A 39 4.50 9.66 -14.94
CA THR A 39 4.15 11.08 -14.88
C THR A 39 5.16 11.87 -14.05
N THR A 40 5.46 13.06 -14.54
CA THR A 40 6.18 14.11 -13.80
C THR A 40 5.73 15.45 -14.38
N LEU A 41 5.06 16.25 -13.55
CA LEU A 41 4.52 17.53 -13.94
C LEU A 41 5.59 18.46 -14.55
N GLY A 42 5.29 19.06 -15.71
CA GLY A 42 6.18 19.95 -16.47
C GLY A 42 7.29 19.21 -17.23
N ARG A 43 7.20 17.88 -17.37
CA ARG A 43 8.13 17.06 -18.16
C ARG A 43 7.45 16.22 -19.24
N GLY A 44 6.16 16.44 -19.46
CA GLY A 44 5.42 15.80 -20.54
C GLY A 44 6.08 15.93 -21.90
N GLY A 45 6.01 14.89 -22.72
CA GLY A 45 6.67 14.83 -24.02
C GLY A 45 8.15 14.43 -24.01
N SER A 46 8.81 14.39 -22.85
CA SER A 46 10.17 13.88 -22.71
C SER A 46 10.20 12.34 -22.59
N LYS A 47 11.43 11.79 -22.58
CA LYS A 47 11.66 10.36 -22.29
C LYS A 47 12.51 10.20 -21.05
N HIS A 48 12.19 9.16 -20.26
CA HIS A 48 12.97 8.74 -19.09
C HIS A 48 13.06 7.21 -19.06
N LEU A 49 14.24 6.65 -18.84
CA LEU A 49 14.49 5.19 -18.96
C LEU A 49 14.03 4.58 -20.30
N GLY A 50 14.09 5.38 -21.38
CA GLY A 50 13.58 4.98 -22.70
C GLY A 50 12.06 5.03 -22.86
N LEU A 51 11.31 5.33 -21.81
CA LEU A 51 9.85 5.36 -21.77
C LEU A 51 9.30 6.80 -21.82
N PRO A 52 8.06 7.00 -22.29
CA PRO A 52 7.45 8.32 -22.33
C PRO A 52 7.14 8.86 -20.92
N VAL A 53 7.30 10.18 -20.78
CA VAL A 53 6.88 10.94 -19.60
C VAL A 53 5.67 11.78 -19.96
N PHE A 54 4.68 11.80 -19.08
CA PHE A 54 3.42 12.54 -19.24
C PHE A 54 3.29 13.57 -18.12
N ASP A 55 2.49 14.61 -18.34
CA ASP A 55 2.14 15.58 -17.30
C ASP A 55 0.99 15.07 -16.43
N THR A 56 0.08 14.26 -16.99
CA THR A 56 -1.10 13.72 -16.30
C THR A 56 -1.23 12.21 -16.40
N VAL A 57 -1.90 11.59 -15.43
CA VAL A 57 -2.23 10.16 -15.49
C VAL A 57 -3.22 9.87 -16.63
N ALA A 58 -4.19 10.75 -16.86
CA ALA A 58 -5.17 10.57 -17.93
C ALA A 58 -4.50 10.48 -19.32
N ASP A 59 -3.50 11.34 -19.60
CA ASP A 59 -2.74 11.27 -20.84
C ASP A 59 -1.91 9.98 -20.93
N ALA A 60 -1.30 9.57 -19.80
CA ALA A 60 -0.55 8.33 -19.76
C ALA A 60 -1.46 7.11 -20.05
N VAL A 61 -2.60 7.02 -19.41
CA VAL A 61 -3.59 5.93 -19.63
C VAL A 61 -4.08 5.91 -21.07
N LYS A 62 -4.48 7.08 -21.60
CA LYS A 62 -4.96 7.21 -22.97
C LYS A 62 -3.95 6.72 -24.01
N GLN A 63 -2.66 7.00 -23.81
CA GLN A 63 -1.63 6.66 -24.80
C GLN A 63 -1.04 5.27 -24.62
N THR A 64 -1.04 4.73 -23.39
CA THR A 64 -0.36 3.45 -23.10
C THR A 64 -1.32 2.31 -22.78
N GLY A 65 -2.53 2.62 -22.36
CA GLY A 65 -3.49 1.65 -21.83
C GLY A 65 -3.06 1.10 -20.47
N ALA A 66 -2.39 1.92 -19.65
CA ALA A 66 -1.98 1.54 -18.29
C ALA A 66 -3.20 1.25 -17.41
N THR A 67 -3.13 0.18 -16.61
CA THR A 67 -4.17 -0.24 -15.66
C THR A 67 -3.71 -0.16 -14.21
N ALA A 68 -2.41 0.01 -13.99
CA ALA A 68 -1.84 0.14 -12.65
C ALA A 68 -0.89 1.34 -12.55
N SER A 69 -0.87 1.98 -11.37
CA SER A 69 0.06 3.06 -11.06
C SER A 69 0.83 2.77 -9.78
N MET A 70 2.16 3.02 -9.79
CA MET A 70 2.99 3.04 -8.58
C MET A 70 3.39 4.47 -8.24
N ILE A 71 3.22 4.87 -6.97
CA ILE A 71 3.38 6.25 -6.53
C ILE A 71 4.61 6.41 -5.64
N TYR A 72 5.51 7.32 -6.06
CA TYR A 72 6.72 7.73 -5.34
C TYR A 72 6.80 9.24 -5.13
N VAL A 73 5.69 9.95 -5.28
CA VAL A 73 5.66 11.40 -5.02
C VAL A 73 5.81 11.69 -3.51
N PRO A 74 6.30 12.87 -3.12
CA PRO A 74 6.38 13.25 -1.71
C PRO A 74 5.02 13.21 -1.01
N ALA A 75 5.03 12.96 0.31
CA ALA A 75 3.82 12.75 1.12
C ALA A 75 2.76 13.86 0.98
N ALA A 76 3.19 15.12 0.85
CA ALA A 76 2.28 16.26 0.68
C ALA A 76 1.45 16.21 -0.62
N PHE A 77 1.87 15.44 -1.62
CA PHE A 77 1.21 15.34 -2.93
C PHE A 77 0.65 13.93 -3.20
N ALA A 78 0.91 12.97 -2.31
CA ALA A 78 0.59 11.58 -2.58
C ALA A 78 -0.92 11.30 -2.55
N ALA A 79 -1.69 11.99 -1.70
CA ALA A 79 -3.14 11.88 -1.69
C ALA A 79 -3.76 12.35 -3.02
N ASP A 80 -3.30 13.47 -3.54
CA ASP A 80 -3.76 14.00 -4.83
C ASP A 80 -3.33 13.08 -5.99
N ALA A 81 -2.11 12.51 -5.92
CA ALA A 81 -1.65 11.53 -6.90
C ALA A 81 -2.49 10.24 -6.91
N ILE A 82 -2.97 9.77 -5.75
CA ILE A 82 -3.89 8.63 -5.67
C ILE A 82 -5.23 8.97 -6.35
N LEU A 83 -5.77 10.16 -6.06
CA LEU A 83 -7.04 10.60 -6.64
C LEU A 83 -6.93 10.85 -8.14
N GLU A 84 -5.82 11.43 -8.60
CA GLU A 84 -5.53 11.61 -10.03
C GLU A 84 -5.45 10.26 -10.75
N ALA A 85 -4.81 9.26 -10.15
CA ALA A 85 -4.74 7.92 -10.72
C ALA A 85 -6.14 7.30 -10.88
N ALA A 86 -6.99 7.43 -9.87
CA ALA A 86 -8.35 6.94 -9.91
C ALA A 86 -9.22 7.65 -10.97
N ASP A 87 -9.13 8.97 -11.04
CA ASP A 87 -9.84 9.79 -12.02
C ASP A 87 -9.34 9.54 -13.45
N GLY A 88 -8.04 9.28 -13.60
CA GLY A 88 -7.39 8.93 -14.86
C GLY A 88 -7.68 7.52 -15.39
N GLY A 89 -8.47 6.71 -14.68
CA GLY A 89 -8.89 5.37 -15.13
C GLY A 89 -7.96 4.22 -14.69
N ILE A 90 -7.09 4.43 -13.72
CA ILE A 90 -6.27 3.36 -13.13
C ILE A 90 -7.14 2.46 -12.23
N GLU A 91 -7.04 1.15 -12.42
CA GLU A 91 -7.79 0.15 -11.65
C GLU A 91 -7.07 -0.26 -10.36
N LEU A 92 -5.71 -0.26 -10.37
CA LEU A 92 -4.87 -0.59 -9.23
C LEU A 92 -3.86 0.51 -8.95
N VAL A 93 -3.97 1.13 -7.78
CA VAL A 93 -3.02 2.13 -7.28
C VAL A 93 -2.16 1.51 -6.18
N VAL A 94 -0.83 1.63 -6.31
CA VAL A 94 0.14 1.16 -5.31
C VAL A 94 0.92 2.37 -4.78
N CYS A 95 0.56 2.85 -3.60
CA CYS A 95 1.18 4.01 -2.98
C CYS A 95 2.29 3.59 -2.01
N ILE A 96 3.54 3.82 -2.40
CA ILE A 96 4.71 3.47 -1.59
C ILE A 96 4.98 4.54 -0.53
N THR A 97 4.61 5.77 -0.82
CA THR A 97 4.90 6.94 0.01
C THR A 97 4.46 6.77 1.45
N GLU A 98 5.35 7.07 2.38
CA GLU A 98 5.11 7.14 3.82
C GLU A 98 4.87 8.59 4.26
N GLY A 99 4.11 8.77 5.37
CA GLY A 99 3.93 10.06 6.00
C GLY A 99 2.81 10.93 5.42
N ILE A 100 1.88 10.34 4.68
CA ILE A 100 0.69 11.04 4.21
C ILE A 100 -0.18 11.39 5.43
N PRO A 101 -0.68 12.64 5.56
CA PRO A 101 -1.56 13.01 6.65
C PRO A 101 -2.80 12.12 6.73
N VAL A 102 -3.16 11.67 7.93
CA VAL A 102 -4.31 10.77 8.15
C VAL A 102 -5.60 11.34 7.56
N ASN A 103 -5.85 12.65 7.72
CA ASN A 103 -7.06 13.31 7.19
C ASN A 103 -7.12 13.26 5.66
N ASP A 104 -5.98 13.36 4.99
CA ASP A 104 -5.91 13.24 3.53
C ASP A 104 -6.25 11.82 3.09
N MET A 105 -5.75 10.81 3.82
CA MET A 105 -6.10 9.41 3.54
C MET A 105 -7.56 9.07 3.85
N VAL A 106 -8.18 9.71 4.86
CA VAL A 106 -9.63 9.60 5.10
C VAL A 106 -10.41 10.14 3.91
N ARG A 107 -10.02 11.31 3.38
CA ARG A 107 -10.62 11.89 2.16
C ARG A 107 -10.44 10.97 0.95
N VAL A 108 -9.21 10.48 0.70
CA VAL A 108 -8.92 9.53 -0.37
C VAL A 108 -9.84 8.31 -0.26
N LYS A 109 -9.91 7.67 0.91
CA LYS A 109 -10.73 6.47 1.10
C LYS A 109 -12.21 6.73 0.87
N ALA A 110 -12.72 7.87 1.31
CA ALA A 110 -14.11 8.28 1.07
C ALA A 110 -14.39 8.50 -0.42
N THR A 111 -13.45 9.12 -1.15
CA THR A 111 -13.59 9.35 -2.60
C THR A 111 -13.51 8.05 -3.40
N LEU A 112 -12.62 7.12 -3.03
CA LEU A 112 -12.49 5.83 -3.69
C LEU A 112 -13.65 4.86 -3.39
N ALA A 113 -14.45 5.14 -2.35
CA ALA A 113 -15.57 4.28 -2.00
C ALA A 113 -16.59 4.18 -3.16
N GLY A 114 -16.81 2.95 -3.65
CA GLY A 114 -17.75 2.68 -4.75
C GLY A 114 -17.19 2.92 -6.16
N THR A 115 -15.91 3.31 -6.32
CA THR A 115 -15.30 3.50 -7.65
C THR A 115 -14.81 2.19 -8.29
N GLY A 116 -14.62 1.13 -7.51
CA GLY A 116 -13.98 -0.10 -7.97
C GLY A 116 -12.44 -0.06 -8.00
N VAL A 117 -11.83 1.11 -7.81
CA VAL A 117 -10.37 1.28 -7.76
C VAL A 117 -9.82 0.62 -6.50
N ARG A 118 -8.80 -0.22 -6.66
CA ARG A 118 -8.07 -0.83 -5.55
C ARG A 118 -6.83 -0.03 -5.21
N LEU A 119 -6.66 0.28 -3.92
CA LEU A 119 -5.49 0.97 -3.40
C LEU A 119 -4.71 0.04 -2.47
N ILE A 120 -3.44 -0.19 -2.75
CA ILE A 120 -2.46 -0.82 -1.86
C ILE A 120 -1.62 0.28 -1.21
N GLY A 121 -1.47 0.24 0.11
CA GLY A 121 -0.80 1.28 0.88
C GLY A 121 -1.76 2.38 1.36
N PRO A 122 -1.23 3.53 1.77
CA PRO A 122 0.14 4.01 1.70
C PRO A 122 1.12 3.28 2.63
N ASN A 123 2.39 3.73 2.63
CA ASN A 123 3.46 3.18 3.47
C ASN A 123 3.58 1.65 3.33
N CYS A 124 3.72 1.19 2.10
CA CYS A 124 3.73 -0.24 1.78
C CYS A 124 4.92 -0.62 0.88
N PRO A 125 5.34 -1.89 0.89
CA PRO A 125 6.38 -2.36 -0.02
C PRO A 125 5.86 -2.68 -1.44
N GLY A 126 4.54 -2.66 -1.66
CA GLY A 126 3.92 -2.93 -2.94
C GLY A 126 3.36 -4.35 -3.08
N VAL A 127 3.35 -4.85 -4.31
CA VAL A 127 2.83 -6.18 -4.69
C VAL A 127 3.76 -6.85 -5.68
N ILE A 128 3.91 -8.16 -5.58
CA ILE A 128 4.67 -8.97 -6.53
C ILE A 128 4.00 -10.33 -6.76
N THR A 129 3.82 -10.67 -8.03
CA THR A 129 3.55 -12.02 -8.49
C THR A 129 4.84 -12.56 -9.09
N PRO A 130 5.47 -13.58 -8.47
CA PRO A 130 6.76 -14.07 -8.91
C PRO A 130 6.76 -14.51 -10.37
N ASP A 131 7.81 -14.13 -11.11
CA ASP A 131 8.03 -14.36 -12.54
C ASP A 131 7.01 -13.67 -13.47
N GLU A 132 6.14 -12.80 -12.94
CA GLU A 132 5.12 -12.12 -13.72
C GLU A 132 5.17 -10.60 -13.63
N CYS A 133 5.05 -10.04 -12.43
CA CYS A 133 4.95 -8.59 -12.24
C CYS A 133 5.38 -8.17 -10.84
N LYS A 134 6.17 -7.11 -10.79
CA LYS A 134 6.59 -6.44 -9.55
C LYS A 134 6.19 -4.97 -9.61
N ILE A 135 5.44 -4.51 -8.61
CA ILE A 135 5.12 -3.09 -8.41
C ILE A 135 5.54 -2.71 -6.99
N GLY A 136 6.47 -1.78 -6.86
CA GLY A 136 6.97 -1.30 -5.57
C GLY A 136 8.42 -1.68 -5.30
N ILE A 137 8.76 -1.78 -3.99
CA ILE A 137 10.15 -1.83 -3.51
C ILE A 137 10.63 -3.23 -3.10
N MET A 138 9.77 -4.26 -3.16
CA MET A 138 10.14 -5.62 -2.77
C MET A 138 11.33 -6.13 -3.60
N PRO A 139 12.35 -6.78 -2.97
CA PRO A 139 13.46 -7.36 -3.69
C PRO A 139 13.01 -8.59 -4.50
N GLY A 140 13.05 -8.51 -5.83
CA GLY A 140 12.55 -9.58 -6.71
C GLY A 140 13.27 -10.91 -6.54
N PHE A 141 14.57 -10.88 -6.27
CA PHE A 141 15.44 -12.07 -6.21
C PHE A 141 15.16 -13.03 -5.05
N ILE A 142 14.44 -12.60 -3.99
CA ILE A 142 14.04 -13.50 -2.89
C ILE A 142 12.75 -14.26 -3.19
N HIS A 143 11.99 -13.81 -4.20
CA HIS A 143 10.72 -14.41 -4.58
C HIS A 143 10.91 -15.58 -5.54
N LYS A 144 10.06 -16.60 -5.39
CA LYS A 144 10.02 -17.75 -6.28
C LYS A 144 8.57 -18.12 -6.54
N LYS A 145 8.22 -18.42 -7.78
CA LYS A 145 6.88 -18.88 -8.14
C LYS A 145 6.48 -20.12 -7.33
N GLY A 146 5.29 -20.09 -6.75
CA GLY A 146 4.77 -21.17 -5.91
C GLY A 146 3.30 -20.97 -5.55
N ALA A 147 2.92 -21.47 -4.38
CA ALA A 147 1.52 -21.60 -4.02
C ALA A 147 1.13 -20.87 -2.70
N ILE A 148 2.01 -20.03 -2.15
CA ILE A 148 1.71 -19.35 -0.89
C ILE A 148 1.33 -17.90 -1.15
N GLY A 149 0.12 -17.52 -0.75
CA GLY A 149 -0.29 -16.14 -0.65
C GLY A 149 0.34 -15.49 0.59
N VAL A 150 0.94 -14.32 0.44
CA VAL A 150 1.51 -13.55 1.56
C VAL A 150 0.82 -12.20 1.64
N VAL A 151 0.28 -11.86 2.81
CA VAL A 151 -0.27 -10.55 3.12
C VAL A 151 0.34 -9.99 4.40
N SER A 152 0.87 -8.77 4.33
CA SER A 152 1.64 -8.20 5.43
C SER A 152 1.47 -6.69 5.57
N ARG A 153 1.46 -6.20 6.82
CA ARG A 153 1.55 -4.77 7.13
C ARG A 153 2.99 -4.24 7.06
N SER A 154 3.96 -5.09 7.33
CA SER A 154 5.37 -4.73 7.47
C SER A 154 6.17 -5.03 6.21
N GLY A 155 6.97 -4.07 5.73
CA GLY A 155 7.91 -4.30 4.63
C GLY A 155 8.96 -5.35 4.98
N THR A 156 9.69 -5.15 6.08
CA THR A 156 10.80 -6.02 6.51
C THR A 156 10.33 -7.45 6.79
N LEU A 157 9.23 -7.61 7.53
CA LEU A 157 8.69 -8.94 7.82
C LEU A 157 8.07 -9.62 6.59
N THR A 158 7.63 -8.85 5.61
CA THR A 158 7.27 -9.39 4.29
C THR A 158 8.46 -10.09 3.65
N TYR A 159 9.62 -9.45 3.64
CA TYR A 159 10.84 -10.01 3.04
C TYR A 159 11.31 -11.27 3.78
N GLU A 160 11.26 -11.26 5.11
CA GLU A 160 11.55 -12.45 5.93
C GLU A 160 10.59 -13.59 5.60
N THR A 161 9.29 -13.33 5.56
CA THR A 161 8.27 -14.33 5.21
C THR A 161 8.49 -14.95 3.83
N VAL A 162 8.77 -14.11 2.84
CA VAL A 162 9.05 -14.54 1.47
C VAL A 162 10.31 -15.40 1.42
N TYR A 163 11.38 -14.97 2.10
CA TYR A 163 12.63 -15.71 2.18
C TYR A 163 12.42 -17.10 2.83
N GLN A 164 11.66 -17.14 3.93
CA GLN A 164 11.29 -18.40 4.60
C GLN A 164 10.50 -19.35 3.71
N THR A 165 9.50 -18.85 3.00
CA THR A 165 8.70 -19.68 2.08
C THR A 165 9.52 -20.18 0.88
N THR A 166 10.39 -19.34 0.33
CA THR A 166 11.29 -19.71 -0.76
C THR A 166 12.28 -20.79 -0.34
N ASN A 167 12.93 -20.65 0.82
CA ASN A 167 13.88 -21.63 1.34
C ASN A 167 13.23 -22.97 1.74
N ASN A 168 11.96 -22.95 2.11
CA ASN A 168 11.18 -24.16 2.36
C ASN A 168 10.62 -24.81 1.06
N GLY A 169 10.98 -24.31 -0.11
CA GLY A 169 10.56 -24.84 -1.40
C GLY A 169 9.09 -24.63 -1.74
N LEU A 170 8.41 -23.71 -1.05
CA LEU A 170 6.98 -23.44 -1.23
C LEU A 170 6.72 -22.38 -2.31
N GLY A 171 7.55 -21.32 -2.36
CA GLY A 171 7.36 -20.17 -3.24
C GLY A 171 6.05 -19.42 -2.98
N GLN A 172 5.81 -18.35 -3.74
CA GLN A 172 4.64 -17.49 -3.54
C GLN A 172 3.74 -17.49 -4.78
N SER A 173 2.42 -17.49 -4.58
CA SER A 173 1.44 -17.18 -5.63
C SER A 173 1.39 -15.67 -5.89
N THR A 174 1.23 -14.91 -4.84
CA THR A 174 1.35 -13.45 -4.84
C THR A 174 1.74 -12.99 -3.44
N CYS A 175 2.54 -11.93 -3.35
CA CYS A 175 2.89 -11.26 -2.11
C CYS A 175 2.37 -9.82 -2.12
N VAL A 176 1.56 -9.46 -1.12
CA VAL A 176 0.92 -8.15 -0.98
C VAL A 176 1.33 -7.51 0.33
N GLY A 177 1.99 -6.36 0.24
CA GLY A 177 2.24 -5.52 1.40
C GLY A 177 1.17 -4.43 1.48
N ILE A 178 0.28 -4.51 2.47
CA ILE A 178 -0.85 -3.58 2.60
C ILE A 178 -0.51 -2.27 3.32
N GLY A 179 0.69 -2.19 3.94
CA GLY A 179 1.16 -0.99 4.63
C GLY A 179 0.82 -0.91 6.11
N GLY A 180 1.59 -0.06 6.82
CA GLY A 180 1.53 0.12 8.27
C GLY A 180 0.76 1.34 8.74
N ASP A 181 0.16 2.13 7.85
CA ASP A 181 -0.58 3.33 8.21
C ASP A 181 -1.97 3.00 8.79
N PRO A 182 -2.52 3.85 9.68
CA PRO A 182 -3.82 3.60 10.31
C PRO A 182 -4.99 3.68 9.32
N VAL A 183 -4.89 4.51 8.29
CA VAL A 183 -5.88 4.61 7.20
C VAL A 183 -5.21 4.23 5.90
N ARG A 184 -5.59 3.10 5.37
CA ARG A 184 -5.03 2.53 4.14
C ARG A 184 -6.11 2.07 3.18
N GLY A 185 -5.73 1.72 1.97
CA GLY A 185 -6.61 1.19 0.94
C GLY A 185 -7.14 -0.20 1.32
N MET A 186 -6.57 -1.25 0.72
CA MET A 186 -6.90 -2.64 1.03
C MET A 186 -6.44 -3.03 2.43
N ASN A 187 -7.22 -3.89 3.09
CA ASN A 187 -6.94 -4.47 4.39
C ASN A 187 -6.75 -6.00 4.27
N PHE A 188 -6.62 -6.70 5.42
CA PHE A 188 -6.46 -8.16 5.42
C PHE A 188 -7.64 -8.88 4.79
N VAL A 189 -8.88 -8.47 5.06
CA VAL A 189 -10.09 -9.12 4.55
C VAL A 189 -10.13 -9.07 3.02
N ASP A 190 -9.83 -7.89 2.43
CA ASP A 190 -9.82 -7.71 0.98
C ASP A 190 -8.82 -8.66 0.29
N VAL A 191 -7.64 -8.84 0.88
CA VAL A 191 -6.59 -9.70 0.30
C VAL A 191 -6.85 -11.19 0.58
N LEU A 192 -7.38 -11.53 1.76
CA LEU A 192 -7.78 -12.90 2.10
C LEU A 192 -8.88 -13.42 1.17
N GLU A 193 -9.85 -12.57 0.83
CA GLU A 193 -10.90 -12.89 -0.14
C GLU A 193 -10.33 -13.25 -1.52
N LEU A 194 -9.36 -12.44 -1.99
CA LEU A 194 -8.70 -12.70 -3.27
C LEU A 194 -7.91 -14.02 -3.23
N PHE A 195 -7.17 -14.27 -2.15
CA PHE A 195 -6.40 -15.51 -1.99
C PHE A 195 -7.31 -16.75 -1.88
N GLU A 196 -8.45 -16.66 -1.20
CA GLU A 196 -9.39 -17.78 -1.13
C GLU A 196 -9.92 -18.16 -2.50
N ARG A 197 -10.21 -17.17 -3.35
CA ARG A 197 -10.71 -17.39 -4.71
C ARG A 197 -9.64 -17.82 -5.71
N ASP A 198 -8.35 -17.59 -5.41
CA ASP A 198 -7.26 -17.93 -6.32
C ASP A 198 -6.93 -19.43 -6.28
N PRO A 199 -7.13 -20.18 -7.38
CA PRO A 199 -6.85 -21.61 -7.41
C PRO A 199 -5.35 -21.95 -7.30
N GLN A 200 -4.45 -21.01 -7.57
CA GLN A 200 -3.00 -21.19 -7.44
C GLN A 200 -2.56 -21.11 -5.96
N THR A 201 -3.29 -20.39 -5.13
CA THR A 201 -2.96 -20.23 -3.71
C THR A 201 -3.42 -21.46 -2.92
N GLU A 202 -2.49 -22.24 -2.36
CA GLU A 202 -2.78 -23.43 -1.54
C GLU A 202 -2.76 -23.15 -0.03
N GLY A 203 -2.07 -22.08 0.39
CA GLY A 203 -1.96 -21.63 1.79
C GLY A 203 -1.67 -20.14 1.87
N ILE A 204 -1.94 -19.54 3.02
CA ILE A 204 -1.84 -18.09 3.22
C ILE A 204 -0.97 -17.81 4.45
N ILE A 205 -0.03 -16.87 4.33
CA ILE A 205 0.70 -16.33 5.48
C ILE A 205 0.27 -14.89 5.69
N MET A 206 -0.15 -14.61 6.92
CA MET A 206 -0.60 -13.30 7.39
C MET A 206 0.38 -12.74 8.40
N VAL A 207 0.92 -11.55 8.13
CA VAL A 207 1.85 -10.85 9.05
C VAL A 207 1.21 -9.55 9.50
N GLY A 208 0.82 -9.53 10.75
CA GLY A 208 0.23 -8.38 11.43
C GLY A 208 1.18 -7.75 12.46
N GLU A 209 0.66 -6.77 13.14
CA GLU A 209 1.37 -6.06 14.20
C GLU A 209 0.38 -5.50 15.23
N ILE A 210 0.87 -4.98 16.32
CA ILE A 210 0.04 -4.30 17.32
C ILE A 210 -0.67 -3.08 16.72
N GLY A 211 -1.77 -2.69 17.34
CA GLY A 211 -2.58 -1.53 16.97
C GLY A 211 -3.67 -1.82 15.94
N GLY A 212 -4.78 -1.10 16.07
CA GLY A 212 -5.99 -1.32 15.29
C GLY A 212 -6.65 -2.68 15.58
N SER A 213 -7.62 -3.06 14.75
CA SER A 213 -8.40 -4.30 14.88
C SER A 213 -8.52 -5.08 13.56
N ASP A 214 -7.65 -4.82 12.60
CA ASP A 214 -7.73 -5.44 11.27
C ASP A 214 -7.38 -6.93 11.28
N GLU A 215 -6.48 -7.33 12.16
CA GLU A 215 -6.09 -8.73 12.32
C GLU A 215 -7.23 -9.55 12.94
N GLU A 216 -7.96 -8.95 13.87
CA GLU A 216 -9.18 -9.55 14.47
C GLU A 216 -10.31 -9.66 13.42
N ALA A 217 -10.51 -8.63 12.60
CA ALA A 217 -11.45 -8.70 11.47
C ALA A 217 -11.03 -9.76 10.44
N GLY A 218 -9.73 -9.86 10.17
CA GLY A 218 -9.15 -10.93 9.32
C GLY A 218 -9.39 -12.32 9.92
N ALA A 219 -9.23 -12.49 11.23
CA ALA A 219 -9.49 -13.74 11.94
C ALA A 219 -10.97 -14.15 11.83
N GLU A 220 -11.89 -13.21 12.03
CA GLU A 220 -13.31 -13.48 11.85
C GLU A 220 -13.66 -13.90 10.41
N TYR A 221 -13.07 -13.23 9.42
CA TYR A 221 -13.23 -13.56 8.01
C TYR A 221 -12.68 -14.96 7.72
N ILE A 222 -11.48 -15.29 8.22
CA ILE A 222 -10.86 -16.61 8.05
C ILE A 222 -11.77 -17.68 8.61
N ARG A 223 -12.27 -17.53 9.82
CA ARG A 223 -13.17 -18.49 10.45
C ARG A 223 -14.41 -18.80 9.62
N LYS A 224 -14.96 -17.80 8.93
CA LYS A 224 -16.22 -17.93 8.18
C LYS A 224 -16.05 -18.37 6.74
N TYR A 225 -15.00 -17.90 6.08
CA TYR A 225 -14.94 -17.93 4.61
C TYR A 225 -13.66 -18.55 4.04
N VAL A 226 -12.58 -18.69 4.80
CA VAL A 226 -11.31 -19.20 4.27
C VAL A 226 -11.19 -20.69 4.55
N SER A 227 -11.07 -21.47 3.47
CA SER A 227 -10.89 -22.94 3.52
C SER A 227 -9.41 -23.37 3.48
N LYS A 228 -8.53 -22.45 3.12
CA LYS A 228 -7.10 -22.70 2.95
C LYS A 228 -6.38 -22.60 4.32
N PRO A 229 -5.31 -23.38 4.54
CA PRO A 229 -4.52 -23.26 5.76
C PRO A 229 -3.90 -21.85 5.86
N VAL A 230 -3.97 -21.27 7.06
CA VAL A 230 -3.42 -19.95 7.35
C VAL A 230 -2.39 -20.07 8.47
N VAL A 231 -1.23 -19.45 8.28
CA VAL A 231 -0.21 -19.23 9.32
C VAL A 231 -0.11 -17.73 9.57
N ALA A 232 0.00 -17.32 10.84
CA ALA A 232 0.12 -15.91 11.17
C ALA A 232 1.22 -15.62 12.20
N TYR A 233 1.79 -14.44 12.07
CA TYR A 233 2.69 -13.82 13.04
C TYR A 233 2.23 -12.38 13.34
N ILE A 234 2.33 -12.00 14.62
CA ILE A 234 2.00 -10.65 15.07
C ILE A 234 3.24 -10.03 15.71
N ALA A 235 3.71 -8.93 15.12
CA ALA A 235 4.83 -8.17 15.65
C ALA A 235 4.43 -7.28 16.83
N GLY A 236 5.40 -7.01 17.72
CA GLY A 236 5.21 -6.06 18.81
C GLY A 236 4.76 -6.67 20.13
N VAL A 237 4.99 -7.97 20.39
CA VAL A 237 4.64 -8.65 21.65
C VAL A 237 5.18 -7.93 22.88
N THR A 238 6.38 -7.36 22.79
CA THR A 238 7.07 -6.65 23.89
C THR A 238 6.84 -5.14 23.87
N ALA A 239 5.97 -4.66 22.99
CA ALA A 239 5.72 -3.23 22.86
C ALA A 239 5.01 -2.67 24.10
N PRO A 240 5.52 -1.59 24.72
CA PRO A 240 4.85 -0.97 25.85
C PRO A 240 3.58 -0.22 25.37
N PRO A 241 2.50 -0.23 26.18
CA PRO A 241 1.28 0.50 25.88
C PRO A 241 1.53 2.00 25.61
N GLY A 242 0.80 2.57 24.64
CA GLY A 242 0.87 3.99 24.28
C GLY A 242 2.10 4.42 23.48
N LYS A 243 3.10 3.52 23.30
CA LYS A 243 4.29 3.82 22.49
C LYS A 243 4.09 3.36 21.05
N ARG A 244 4.36 4.25 20.10
CA ARG A 244 4.39 3.90 18.66
C ARG A 244 5.64 3.06 18.35
N MET A 245 5.43 1.93 17.69
CA MET A 245 6.48 0.98 17.34
C MET A 245 6.74 0.93 15.82
N GLY A 246 7.48 1.92 15.31
CA GLY A 246 7.77 2.05 13.89
C GLY A 246 6.60 2.66 13.12
N HIS A 247 5.68 1.86 12.64
CA HIS A 247 4.52 2.30 11.84
C HIS A 247 3.57 3.23 12.61
N ALA A 248 2.94 4.16 11.88
CA ALA A 248 1.99 5.10 12.47
C ALA A 248 0.78 4.39 13.10
N GLY A 249 0.36 3.26 12.54
CA GLY A 249 -0.74 2.43 13.06
C GLY A 249 -0.34 1.46 14.17
N ALA A 250 0.97 1.27 14.44
CA ALA A 250 1.46 0.30 15.43
C ALA A 250 1.51 0.90 16.84
N VAL A 251 0.34 1.14 17.44
CA VAL A 251 0.17 1.72 18.78
C VAL A 251 -0.95 0.97 19.51
N ILE A 252 -0.65 0.48 20.74
CA ILE A 252 -1.67 -0.03 21.66
C ILE A 252 -2.35 1.18 22.30
N SER A 253 -3.63 1.38 22.02
CA SER A 253 -4.42 2.50 22.54
C SER A 253 -5.69 2.01 23.26
N GLY A 254 -5.98 2.58 24.43
CA GLY A 254 -7.17 2.19 25.20
C GLY A 254 -7.22 0.72 25.60
N GLY A 255 -6.07 0.07 25.77
CA GLY A 255 -5.98 -1.36 26.12
C GLY A 255 -6.39 -2.33 24.99
N LYS A 256 -6.59 -1.83 23.76
CA LYS A 256 -6.98 -2.63 22.59
C LYS A 256 -5.84 -2.71 21.57
N GLY A 257 -5.89 -3.74 20.72
CA GLY A 257 -4.91 -3.95 19.65
C GLY A 257 -3.59 -4.48 20.17
N THR A 258 -3.59 -5.22 21.27
CA THR A 258 -2.38 -5.91 21.77
C THR A 258 -2.04 -7.11 20.90
N ALA A 259 -0.77 -7.51 20.89
CA ALA A 259 -0.38 -8.74 20.19
C ALA A 259 -1.11 -9.97 20.77
N ALA A 260 -1.30 -10.00 22.10
CA ALA A 260 -1.99 -11.11 22.78
C ALA A 260 -3.45 -11.27 22.32
N ASP A 261 -4.19 -10.16 22.20
CA ASP A 261 -5.58 -10.21 21.72
C ASP A 261 -5.66 -10.70 20.26
N LYS A 262 -4.74 -10.24 19.43
CA LYS A 262 -4.66 -10.65 18.02
C LYS A 262 -4.29 -12.13 17.87
N PHE A 263 -3.31 -12.61 18.63
CA PHE A 263 -2.97 -14.05 18.65
C PHE A 263 -4.17 -14.88 19.06
N ARG A 264 -4.85 -14.50 20.16
CA ARG A 264 -6.05 -15.22 20.63
C ARG A 264 -7.14 -15.26 19.54
N ALA A 265 -7.47 -14.13 18.92
CA ALA A 265 -8.48 -14.08 17.87
C ALA A 265 -8.13 -14.97 16.66
N LEU A 266 -6.85 -14.98 16.27
CA LEU A 266 -6.37 -15.82 15.17
C LEU A 266 -6.41 -17.32 15.53
N GLU A 267 -5.99 -17.69 16.74
CA GLU A 267 -6.03 -19.07 17.23
C GLU A 267 -7.47 -19.60 17.34
N GLU A 268 -8.40 -18.79 17.86
CA GLU A 268 -9.83 -19.10 17.89
C GLU A 268 -10.45 -19.24 16.49
N ALA A 269 -9.87 -18.60 15.50
CA ALA A 269 -10.27 -18.75 14.10
C ALA A 269 -9.64 -19.98 13.40
N GLY A 270 -8.82 -20.77 14.12
CA GLY A 270 -8.15 -21.96 13.59
C GLY A 270 -6.87 -21.66 12.80
N VAL A 271 -6.34 -20.45 12.94
CA VAL A 271 -5.05 -20.04 12.34
C VAL A 271 -3.90 -20.61 13.16
N ARG A 272 -2.89 -21.17 12.49
CA ARG A 272 -1.63 -21.55 13.12
C ARG A 272 -0.80 -20.30 13.39
N THR A 273 -0.66 -19.90 14.63
CA THR A 273 0.22 -18.79 15.02
C THR A 273 1.64 -19.28 15.29
N VAL A 274 2.64 -18.42 15.05
CA VAL A 274 4.05 -18.63 15.40
C VAL A 274 4.55 -17.47 16.25
N LYS A 275 5.55 -17.72 17.08
CA LYS A 275 6.11 -16.70 18.01
C LYS A 275 7.36 -16.03 17.44
N SER A 276 7.93 -16.58 16.39
CA SER A 276 9.06 -16.03 15.65
C SER A 276 8.75 -15.95 14.15
N PRO A 277 9.08 -14.87 13.44
CA PRO A 277 8.90 -14.81 11.99
C PRO A 277 9.71 -15.87 11.24
N ALA A 278 10.82 -16.34 11.82
CA ALA A 278 11.65 -17.40 11.27
C ALA A 278 10.94 -18.77 11.17
N GLU A 279 9.83 -18.96 11.88
CA GLU A 279 9.06 -20.21 11.88
C GLU A 279 7.98 -20.25 10.79
N LEU A 280 7.66 -19.14 10.14
CA LEU A 280 6.52 -19.00 9.21
C LEU A 280 6.58 -20.01 8.06
N GLY A 281 7.73 -20.14 7.42
CA GLY A 281 7.91 -21.06 6.30
C GLY A 281 7.78 -22.53 6.72
N ALA A 282 8.40 -22.92 7.83
CA ALA A 282 8.34 -24.28 8.35
C ALA A 282 6.92 -24.65 8.81
N ALA A 283 6.23 -23.76 9.52
CA ALA A 283 4.86 -23.97 9.97
C ALA A 283 3.89 -24.15 8.79
N MET A 284 4.02 -23.35 7.73
CA MET A 284 3.21 -23.48 6.51
C MET A 284 3.50 -24.82 5.81
N ASN A 285 4.76 -25.21 5.69
CA ASN A 285 5.14 -26.47 5.07
C ASN A 285 4.54 -27.67 5.84
N GLU A 286 4.57 -27.62 7.16
CA GLU A 286 3.95 -28.65 8.01
C GLU A 286 2.44 -28.76 7.76
N LEU A 287 1.71 -27.62 7.77
CA LEU A 287 0.27 -27.62 7.52
C LEU A 287 -0.10 -28.19 6.14
N LEU A 288 0.63 -27.80 5.10
CA LEU A 288 0.39 -28.30 3.75
C LEU A 288 0.68 -29.81 3.65
N ARG A 289 1.75 -30.31 4.27
CA ARG A 289 2.05 -31.75 4.33
C ARG A 289 0.95 -32.53 5.05
N ARG A 290 0.45 -32.05 6.19
CA ARG A 290 -0.66 -32.65 6.92
C ARG A 290 -1.93 -32.70 6.06
N ARG A 291 -2.27 -31.59 5.38
CA ARG A 291 -3.43 -31.51 4.48
C ARG A 291 -3.33 -32.48 3.29
N ARG A 292 -2.15 -32.61 2.70
CA ARG A 292 -1.92 -33.55 1.59
C ARG A 292 -2.03 -35.01 2.03
N ARG A 293 -1.60 -35.34 3.27
CA ARG A 293 -1.75 -36.70 3.85
C ARG A 293 -3.20 -37.02 4.23
N ALA A 294 -3.96 -36.03 4.67
CA ALA A 294 -5.38 -36.19 5.05
C ALA A 294 -6.33 -36.28 3.86
N LYS A 295 -5.88 -36.01 2.64
CA LYS A 295 -6.71 -35.93 1.42
C LYS A 295 -7.21 -37.25 0.82
N PRO A 296 -6.77 -38.51 1.15
CA PRO A 296 -7.34 -39.70 0.55
C PRO A 296 -8.78 -40.04 0.96
N ALA A 297 -9.32 -39.51 2.05
CA ALA A 297 -10.59 -39.95 2.61
C ALA A 297 -11.80 -38.99 2.48
N ALA A 298 -11.64 -37.76 2.01
CA ALA A 298 -12.72 -36.77 2.06
C ALA A 298 -12.91 -35.96 0.77
N ARG A 299 -13.20 -36.66 -0.33
CA ARG A 299 -13.59 -36.01 -1.58
C ARG A 299 -15.12 -36.03 -1.80
N SER A 300 -15.91 -35.71 -0.81
CA SER A 300 -17.37 -35.54 -1.02
C SER A 300 -18.07 -34.73 0.04
N VAL A 301 -17.53 -33.56 0.39
CA VAL A 301 -18.39 -32.49 0.94
C VAL A 301 -17.96 -31.22 0.23
N VAL A 302 -18.57 -30.97 -0.91
CA VAL A 302 -18.66 -29.63 -1.46
C VAL A 302 -19.50 -28.88 -0.45
N ARG A 303 -18.87 -28.11 0.45
CA ARG A 303 -19.60 -27.07 1.16
C ARG A 303 -20.12 -26.12 0.08
N PRO A 304 -21.44 -25.83 0.04
CA PRO A 304 -21.93 -24.85 -0.91
C PRO A 304 -21.11 -23.59 -0.69
N VAL A 305 -20.55 -23.08 -1.76
CA VAL A 305 -19.99 -21.73 -1.78
C VAL A 305 -21.17 -20.84 -1.42
N LEU A 306 -21.20 -20.38 -0.16
CA LEU A 306 -22.13 -19.34 0.24
C LEU A 306 -21.84 -18.17 -0.72
N GLU A 307 -22.82 -17.88 -1.56
CA GLU A 307 -22.76 -16.72 -2.44
C GLU A 307 -22.50 -15.51 -1.56
N ILE A 308 -21.29 -15.02 -1.61
CA ILE A 308 -20.94 -13.75 -0.96
C ILE A 308 -21.74 -12.72 -1.73
N PRO A 309 -22.64 -11.94 -1.06
CA PRO A 309 -23.43 -10.96 -1.77
C PRO A 309 -22.48 -9.98 -2.43
N VAL A 310 -22.35 -10.09 -3.75
CA VAL A 310 -21.75 -9.04 -4.57
C VAL A 310 -22.61 -7.82 -4.30
N LYS A 311 -22.07 -6.80 -3.66
CA LYS A 311 -22.72 -5.50 -3.61
C LYS A 311 -22.88 -5.07 -5.06
N GLU A 312 -24.09 -5.23 -5.59
CA GLU A 312 -24.44 -4.69 -6.90
C GLU A 312 -24.12 -3.20 -6.87
N VAL A 313 -23.08 -2.84 -7.59
CA VAL A 313 -22.81 -1.45 -7.94
C VAL A 313 -23.90 -1.10 -8.97
N SER A 314 -25.02 -0.60 -8.45
CA SER A 314 -26.09 -0.04 -9.27
C SER A 314 -25.49 1.04 -10.17
N SER A 315 -25.28 0.72 -11.43
CA SER A 315 -24.96 1.67 -12.49
C SER A 315 -26.18 2.55 -12.75
N ARG A 316 -26.41 3.55 -11.91
CA ARG A 316 -27.29 4.65 -12.27
C ARG A 316 -26.55 5.54 -13.25
N SER A 317 -26.64 5.20 -14.54
CA SER A 317 -26.43 6.14 -15.62
C SER A 317 -27.40 7.32 -15.42
N ARG A 318 -26.87 8.45 -14.97
CA ARG A 318 -27.61 9.72 -15.03
C ARG A 318 -27.66 10.14 -16.50
N ALA A 319 -28.79 9.84 -17.14
CA ALA A 319 -29.18 10.50 -18.35
C ALA A 319 -29.31 12.00 -18.05
N VAL A 320 -28.41 12.80 -18.60
CA VAL A 320 -28.53 14.27 -18.59
C VAL A 320 -29.62 14.61 -19.57
N SER A 321 -30.85 14.85 -19.07
CA SER A 321 -31.93 15.41 -19.86
C SER A 321 -31.61 16.87 -20.16
N ALA A 322 -31.52 17.19 -21.43
CA ALA A 322 -31.40 18.58 -21.94
C ALA A 322 -32.67 19.38 -21.57
N GLY A 323 -32.60 20.10 -20.46
CA GLY A 323 -33.64 21.06 -20.05
C GLY A 323 -33.42 22.40 -20.75
N LYS A 324 -34.36 22.77 -21.60
CA LYS A 324 -34.45 24.08 -22.28
C LYS A 324 -34.50 25.22 -21.26
N THR A 325 -33.45 26.03 -21.17
CA THR A 325 -33.46 27.25 -20.35
C THR A 325 -34.22 28.37 -21.05
N LYS A 326 -35.34 28.76 -20.47
CA LYS A 326 -36.04 30.04 -20.78
C LYS A 326 -35.21 31.21 -20.26
N ARG A 327 -34.89 32.09 -21.16
CA ARG A 327 -34.19 33.36 -21.00
C ARG A 327 -35.04 34.32 -20.17
N ALA A 328 -34.62 34.62 -18.91
CA ALA A 328 -35.13 35.76 -18.15
C ALA A 328 -34.09 36.86 -18.13
N LYS A 329 -34.40 37.99 -18.81
CA LYS A 329 -33.68 39.25 -18.70
C LYS A 329 -33.90 39.84 -17.30
N LYS A 330 -32.81 40.16 -16.57
CA LYS A 330 -32.88 41.13 -15.47
C LYS A 330 -31.60 41.94 -15.39
N ALA A 331 -31.84 43.26 -15.29
CA ALA A 331 -31.04 44.42 -15.30
C ALA A 331 -29.71 44.44 -14.53
N ALA A 332 -28.78 45.17 -15.13
CA ALA A 332 -27.50 45.57 -14.61
C ALA A 332 -27.61 46.52 -13.39
N ALA A 333 -26.91 46.20 -12.28
CA ALA A 333 -26.64 47.14 -11.20
C ALA A 333 -25.14 47.46 -11.19
N LYS A 334 -24.80 48.76 -11.19
CA LYS A 334 -23.44 49.30 -11.17
C LYS A 334 -22.77 49.09 -9.81
N PRO A 335 -21.46 48.85 -9.77
CA PRO A 335 -20.74 48.80 -8.49
C PRO A 335 -20.39 50.19 -7.97
N LYS A 336 -20.51 50.40 -6.65
CA LYS A 336 -20.05 51.58 -5.91
C LYS A 336 -18.55 51.48 -5.64
N PRO A 337 -17.83 52.64 -5.56
CA PRO A 337 -16.39 52.67 -5.35
C PRO A 337 -16.01 52.47 -3.88
N VAL A 338 -14.97 51.66 -3.65
CA VAL A 338 -14.37 51.45 -2.32
C VAL A 338 -13.37 52.53 -2.03
N SER A 339 -13.51 53.16 -0.83
CA SER A 339 -12.69 54.21 -0.29
C SER A 339 -11.28 53.76 0.07
N LYS A 340 -10.29 54.62 -0.24
CA LYS A 340 -8.87 54.51 0.12
C LYS A 340 -8.68 54.61 1.64
N ALA A 341 -8.13 53.56 2.28
CA ALA A 341 -7.61 53.63 3.63
C ALA A 341 -6.09 53.97 3.61
N LYS A 342 -5.71 54.91 4.48
CA LYS A 342 -4.38 55.50 4.61
C LYS A 342 -3.32 54.50 5.09
N LYS A 343 -2.12 54.56 4.48
CA LYS A 343 -0.87 53.99 4.96
C LYS A 343 -0.42 54.75 6.20
N THR A 344 -0.22 54.06 7.33
CA THR A 344 0.64 54.56 8.43
C THR A 344 1.90 53.68 8.44
N ALA A 345 3.01 54.35 8.18
CA ALA A 345 4.36 53.81 8.27
C ALA A 345 4.83 53.81 9.72
N SER A 346 5.18 52.65 10.25
CA SER A 346 5.93 52.53 11.51
C SER A 346 7.35 52.06 11.17
N ARG A 347 8.32 52.98 11.40
CA ARG A 347 9.76 52.76 11.36
C ARG A 347 10.17 52.01 12.63
N SER A 348 10.78 50.85 12.52
CA SER A 348 11.62 50.24 13.57
C SER A 348 13.06 50.12 13.11
N LYS A 349 13.97 50.59 13.98
CA LYS A 349 15.42 50.72 13.81
C LYS A 349 16.13 49.36 13.80
N PRO A 350 17.30 49.26 13.16
CA PRO A 350 18.09 47.99 13.12
C PRO A 350 18.93 47.84 14.40
N THR A 351 18.90 46.65 14.98
CA THR A 351 19.78 46.23 16.07
C THR A 351 21.08 45.62 15.54
N ARG A 352 22.16 46.02 16.21
CA ARG A 352 23.59 45.77 15.99
C ARG A 352 23.96 44.30 15.86
N ARG A 353 24.82 44.09 14.86
CA ARG A 353 25.64 42.89 14.60
C ARG A 353 26.71 42.71 15.70
N ALA A 354 26.75 41.59 16.38
CA ALA A 354 27.87 41.19 17.23
C ALA A 354 28.87 40.33 16.43
N LYS A 355 30.17 40.66 16.59
CA LYS A 355 31.32 40.00 15.97
C LYS A 355 31.66 38.67 16.68
N PRO A 356 32.26 37.67 16.02
CA PRO A 356 32.73 36.46 16.66
C PRO A 356 34.10 36.67 17.33
N ALA A 357 34.24 36.06 18.51
CA ALA A 357 35.51 36.03 19.27
C ALA A 357 36.40 34.89 18.73
N THR A 358 37.65 35.25 18.41
CA THR A 358 38.77 34.36 18.17
C THR A 358 39.39 33.94 19.49
N GLY A 359 39.66 32.64 19.65
CA GLY A 359 40.41 32.13 20.82
C GLY A 359 40.92 30.71 20.59
N LYS A 360 42.11 30.67 20.19
CA LYS A 360 43.38 30.05 20.62
C LYS A 360 43.52 28.52 20.61
N ARG A 361 44.49 28.13 19.81
CA ARG A 361 45.20 26.86 19.71
C ARG A 361 45.69 26.36 21.09
N GLY A 362 45.50 25.05 21.36
CA GLY A 362 46.23 24.28 22.33
C GLY A 362 46.72 22.97 21.72
N ARG A 363 48.02 22.77 21.77
CA ARG A 363 48.84 21.75 21.14
C ARG A 363 49.04 20.56 22.11
N ALA A 364 49.16 19.37 21.53
CA ALA A 364 49.94 18.20 21.96
C ALA A 364 49.43 17.36 23.15
N ALA A 365 49.26 16.05 22.95
CA ALA A 365 50.32 15.09 23.28
C ALA A 365 49.97 13.67 22.82
N ARG A 366 50.97 13.08 22.25
CA ARG A 366 51.17 11.70 21.79
C ARG A 366 51.46 10.83 23.01
N ALA A 367 50.80 9.69 23.17
CA ALA A 367 51.36 8.58 23.95
C ALA A 367 50.97 7.24 23.30
N LYS A 368 51.96 6.45 23.11
CA LYS A 368 52.07 5.08 22.55
C LYS A 368 51.76 4.01 23.59
N ARG A 369 51.41 2.82 23.06
CA ARG A 369 51.58 1.45 23.63
C ARG A 369 50.49 1.05 24.68
N ARG A 370 49.84 -0.09 24.59
CA ARG A 370 50.18 -1.48 24.12
C ARG A 370 48.93 -2.14 23.49
#